data_3f01bbdd60c2103b8d1bf49fa2423c45
#
_entry.id   3f01bbdd60c2103b8d1bf49fa2423c45
#
_cell.length_a   1.000
_cell.length_b   1.000
_cell.length_c   1.000
_cell.angle_alpha   90.00
_cell.angle_beta   90.00
_cell.angle_gamma   90.00
#
_symmetry.space_group_name_H-M   'P 1'
#
loop_
_entity.id
_entity.type
_entity.pdbx_description
1 polymer ?
#
loop_
_entity_poly.entity_id
_entity_poly.type
_entity_poly.pdbx_seq_one_letter_code
_entity_poly.pdbx_strand_id
1 'polypeptide(L)'
;MVQSLANTVSAKDKEEGKAETRKAIQGVVDATQILQQLRMGALIVFERQTKLGEIVATGTIIEAAPSSQLIANIFFNKAPLHDGGMIIREGQVYAAGCILPLTSNENVSAELGTRHRAALGMSENSDAVVVVVSEETGQISIA
;
A
#
# COMPACT_ATOMS: atom_id res chain seq x y z
N MET A 1 2.78 -0.97 -15.05
CA MET A 1 2.59 -0.74 -13.60
C MET A 1 3.82 -0.15 -12.92
N VAL A 2 4.99 -0.73 -13.07
CA VAL A 2 6.22 -0.25 -12.39
C VAL A 2 6.54 1.20 -12.76
N GLN A 3 6.52 1.53 -14.06
CA GLN A 3 6.84 2.87 -14.52
C GLN A 3 5.79 3.89 -14.05
N SER A 4 4.52 3.53 -14.10
CA SER A 4 3.43 4.39 -13.65
C SER A 4 3.52 4.67 -12.15
N LEU A 5 3.81 3.66 -11.35
CA LEU A 5 3.99 3.80 -9.92
C LEU A 5 5.20 4.69 -9.60
N ALA A 6 6.34 4.47 -10.27
CA ALA A 6 7.53 5.28 -10.08
C ALA A 6 7.26 6.75 -10.40
N ASN A 7 6.60 7.03 -11.52
CA ASN A 7 6.27 8.40 -11.91
C ASN A 7 5.35 9.08 -10.91
N THR A 8 4.37 8.35 -10.38
CA THR A 8 3.40 8.91 -9.45
C THR A 8 4.02 9.20 -8.09
N VAL A 9 4.84 8.30 -7.56
CA VAL A 9 5.40 8.41 -6.22
C VAL A 9 6.62 9.34 -6.19
N SER A 10 7.50 9.23 -7.19
CA SER A 10 8.81 9.91 -7.18
C SER A 10 8.81 11.32 -7.74
N ALA A 11 7.74 11.78 -8.41
CA ALA A 11 7.73 13.00 -9.21
C ALA A 11 8.18 14.25 -8.45
N LYS A 12 7.99 14.31 -7.14
CA LYS A 12 8.30 15.49 -6.32
C LYS A 12 9.39 15.22 -5.27
N ASP A 13 10.03 14.06 -5.33
CA ASP A 13 11.05 13.70 -4.36
C ASP A 13 12.36 14.43 -4.65
N LYS A 14 13.13 14.71 -3.61
CA LYS A 14 14.49 15.21 -3.72
C LYS A 14 15.41 14.07 -4.19
N GLU A 15 16.56 14.43 -4.78
CA GLU A 15 17.53 13.45 -5.29
C GLU A 15 17.85 12.34 -4.29
N GLU A 16 18.07 12.70 -3.02
CA GLU A 16 18.39 11.73 -1.98
C GLU A 16 17.21 10.81 -1.67
N GLY A 17 15.98 11.36 -1.68
CA GLY A 17 14.77 10.59 -1.44
C GLY A 17 14.38 9.69 -2.61
N LYS A 18 14.79 10.05 -3.84
CA LYS A 18 14.43 9.28 -5.03
C LYS A 18 15.01 7.86 -5.01
N ALA A 19 16.25 7.69 -4.56
CA ALA A 19 16.86 6.37 -4.49
C ALA A 19 16.13 5.48 -3.49
N GLU A 20 15.78 6.02 -2.32
CA GLU A 20 15.03 5.31 -1.30
C GLU A 20 13.61 4.97 -1.76
N THR A 21 12.96 5.92 -2.42
CA THR A 21 11.62 5.73 -2.96
C THR A 21 11.60 4.64 -4.03
N ARG A 22 12.57 4.64 -4.94
CA ARG A 22 12.67 3.61 -5.99
C ARG A 22 12.88 2.23 -5.39
N LYS A 23 13.69 2.14 -4.35
CA LYS A 23 13.91 0.87 -3.64
C LYS A 23 12.62 0.35 -3.03
N ALA A 24 11.84 1.24 -2.42
CA ALA A 24 10.54 0.87 -1.86
C ALA A 24 9.57 0.42 -2.96
N ILE A 25 9.53 1.14 -4.08
CA ILE A 25 8.68 0.77 -5.21
C ILE A 25 9.05 -0.61 -5.74
N GLN A 26 10.35 -0.88 -5.91
CA GLN A 26 10.79 -2.18 -6.39
C GLN A 26 10.43 -3.29 -5.41
N GLY A 27 10.61 -3.06 -4.11
CA GLY A 27 10.23 -4.02 -3.08
C GLY A 27 8.73 -4.32 -3.09
N VAL A 28 7.91 -3.29 -3.25
CA VAL A 28 6.45 -3.46 -3.36
C VAL A 28 6.08 -4.22 -4.62
N VAL A 29 6.66 -3.87 -5.77
CA VAL A 29 6.39 -4.57 -7.03
C VAL A 29 6.72 -6.05 -6.91
N ASP A 30 7.89 -6.37 -6.39
CA ASP A 30 8.30 -7.77 -6.21
C ASP A 30 7.38 -8.51 -5.23
N ALA A 31 6.98 -7.83 -4.15
CA ALA A 31 6.05 -8.41 -3.17
C ALA A 31 4.67 -8.66 -3.76
N THR A 32 4.16 -7.75 -4.60
CA THR A 32 2.85 -7.95 -5.23
C THR A 32 2.85 -9.17 -6.13
N GLN A 33 3.95 -9.47 -6.80
CA GLN A 33 4.06 -10.68 -7.60
C GLN A 33 3.98 -11.95 -6.75
N ILE A 34 4.65 -11.94 -5.61
CA ILE A 34 4.60 -13.05 -4.66
C ILE A 34 3.17 -13.25 -4.14
N LEU A 35 2.54 -12.15 -3.71
CA LEU A 35 1.19 -12.18 -3.15
C LEU A 35 0.16 -12.61 -4.19
N GLN A 36 0.33 -12.17 -5.43
CA GLN A 36 -0.55 -12.56 -6.53
C GLN A 36 -0.49 -14.08 -6.77
N GLN A 37 0.69 -14.65 -6.78
CA GLN A 37 0.87 -16.09 -6.95
C GLN A 37 0.25 -16.89 -5.81
N LEU A 38 0.35 -16.35 -4.59
CA LEU A 38 -0.18 -17.01 -3.40
C LEU A 38 -1.67 -16.70 -3.16
N ARG A 39 -2.27 -15.87 -4.01
CA ARG A 39 -3.67 -15.41 -3.87
C ARG A 39 -3.92 -14.77 -2.51
N MET A 40 -2.99 -13.95 -2.06
CA MET A 40 -3.10 -13.21 -0.81
C MET A 40 -3.38 -11.75 -1.09
N GLY A 41 -4.37 -11.19 -0.39
CA GLY A 41 -4.73 -9.78 -0.53
C GLY A 41 -3.74 -8.87 0.15
N ALA A 42 -3.60 -7.64 -0.37
CA ALA A 42 -2.72 -6.64 0.21
C ALA A 42 -3.24 -5.24 -0.07
N LEU A 43 -2.89 -4.32 0.84
CA LEU A 43 -3.27 -2.91 0.76
C LEU A 43 -2.06 -2.11 1.20
N ILE A 44 -1.39 -1.45 0.24
CA ILE A 44 -0.12 -0.77 0.48
C ILE A 44 -0.27 0.69 0.08
N VAL A 45 0.03 1.60 1.02
CA VAL A 45 -0.15 3.04 0.86
C VAL A 45 1.21 3.72 0.86
N PHE A 46 1.52 4.44 -0.22
CA PHE A 46 2.70 5.31 -0.27
C PHE A 46 2.29 6.70 0.20
N GLU A 47 2.71 7.05 1.41
CA GLU A 47 2.50 8.40 1.95
C GLU A 47 3.32 9.40 1.14
N ARG A 48 2.70 10.51 0.80
CA ARG A 48 3.38 11.59 0.09
C ARG A 48 3.38 12.86 0.94
N GLN A 49 2.78 13.94 0.45
CA GLN A 49 2.80 15.22 1.17
C GLN A 49 1.77 15.27 2.29
N THR A 50 0.59 14.69 2.05
CA THR A 50 -0.43 14.59 3.10
C THR A 50 0.05 13.58 4.15
N LYS A 51 0.25 14.01 5.38
CA LYS A 51 0.71 13.13 6.44
C LYS A 51 -0.43 12.25 6.95
N LEU A 52 -0.11 11.00 7.19
CA LEU A 52 -1.09 9.97 7.56
C LEU A 52 -0.95 9.55 9.03
N GLY A 53 -0.58 10.51 9.89
CA GLY A 53 -0.32 10.23 11.31
C GLY A 53 -1.49 9.57 12.03
N GLU A 54 -2.71 10.00 11.76
CA GLU A 54 -3.91 9.43 12.39
C GLU A 54 -4.13 7.98 11.96
N ILE A 55 -3.84 7.68 10.71
CA ILE A 55 -3.96 6.32 10.17
C ILE A 55 -2.87 5.42 10.73
N VAL A 56 -1.64 5.92 10.75
CA VAL A 56 -0.49 5.20 11.33
C VAL A 56 -0.75 4.84 12.80
N ALA A 57 -1.39 5.74 13.55
CA ALA A 57 -1.69 5.52 14.97
C ALA A 57 -2.62 4.32 15.20
N THR A 58 -3.38 3.88 14.19
CA THR A 58 -4.27 2.72 14.31
C THR A 58 -3.55 1.39 14.10
N GLY A 59 -2.32 1.40 13.61
CA GLY A 59 -1.56 0.21 13.30
C GLY A 59 -0.35 0.01 14.19
N THR A 60 0.55 -0.83 13.72
CA THR A 60 1.81 -1.15 14.41
C THR A 60 2.97 -0.50 13.67
N ILE A 61 3.81 0.23 14.40
CA ILE A 61 5.01 0.85 13.84
C ILE A 61 6.05 -0.24 13.57
N ILE A 62 6.65 -0.21 12.39
CA ILE A 62 7.63 -1.22 11.97
C ILE A 62 8.99 -0.61 11.71
N GLU A 63 9.07 0.48 10.94
CA GLU A 63 10.31 1.19 10.62
C GLU A 63 11.39 0.26 10.05
N ALA A 64 11.07 -0.41 8.96
CA ALA A 64 11.97 -1.40 8.36
C ALA A 64 12.21 -1.15 6.88
N ALA A 65 13.29 -1.72 6.37
CA ALA A 65 13.61 -1.69 4.95
C ALA A 65 12.53 -2.40 4.13
N PRO A 66 12.20 -1.88 2.93
CA PRO A 66 11.07 -2.38 2.14
C PRO A 66 11.44 -3.61 1.31
N SER A 67 11.91 -4.68 1.94
CA SER A 67 12.19 -5.92 1.23
C SER A 67 10.90 -6.60 0.82
N SER A 68 10.93 -7.27 -0.33
CA SER A 68 9.76 -8.02 -0.81
C SER A 68 9.37 -9.13 0.17
N GLN A 69 10.36 -9.75 0.80
CA GLN A 69 10.13 -10.81 1.78
C GLN A 69 9.37 -10.29 3.01
N LEU A 70 9.77 -9.13 3.53
CA LEU A 70 9.08 -8.53 4.68
C LEU A 70 7.64 -8.18 4.31
N ILE A 71 7.46 -7.51 3.18
CA ILE A 71 6.14 -7.07 2.73
C ILE A 71 5.21 -8.28 2.53
N ALA A 72 5.69 -9.30 1.82
CA ALA A 72 4.90 -10.52 1.60
C ALA A 72 4.59 -11.22 2.92
N ASN A 73 5.54 -11.23 3.84
CA ASN A 73 5.36 -11.87 5.15
C ASN A 73 4.30 -11.16 5.99
N ILE A 74 4.25 -9.83 5.94
CA ILE A 74 3.24 -9.05 6.66
C ILE A 74 1.83 -9.39 6.16
N PHE A 75 1.65 -9.55 4.86
CA PHE A 75 0.34 -9.86 4.28
C PHE A 75 0.04 -11.35 4.22
N PHE A 76 0.91 -12.18 4.75
CA PHE A 76 0.67 -13.62 4.77
C PHE A 76 -0.64 -13.91 5.49
N ASN A 77 -1.46 -14.76 4.87
CA ASN A 77 -2.82 -15.02 5.35
C ASN A 77 -2.81 -15.48 6.80
N LYS A 78 -3.70 -14.91 7.62
CA LYS A 78 -3.84 -15.16 9.05
C LYS A 78 -2.68 -14.62 9.92
N ALA A 79 -1.66 -13.99 9.34
CA ALA A 79 -0.64 -13.31 10.14
C ALA A 79 -1.28 -12.10 10.87
N PRO A 80 -0.78 -11.73 12.06
CA PRO A 80 -1.41 -10.67 12.87
C PRO A 80 -1.58 -9.33 12.18
N LEU A 81 -0.70 -8.99 11.23
CA LEU A 81 -0.71 -7.71 10.54
C LEU A 81 -1.24 -7.76 9.11
N HIS A 82 -1.79 -8.91 8.68
CA HIS A 82 -2.22 -9.08 7.28
C HIS A 82 -3.45 -8.24 6.94
N ASP A 83 -4.30 -7.99 7.92
CA ASP A 83 -5.51 -7.21 7.74
C ASP A 83 -5.20 -5.73 7.93
N GLY A 84 -5.83 -4.86 7.14
CA GLY A 84 -5.52 -3.44 7.14
C GLY A 84 -4.46 -3.04 6.13
N GLY A 85 -3.96 -1.82 6.25
CA GLY A 85 -3.03 -1.24 5.30
C GLY A 85 -1.61 -1.11 5.84
N MET A 86 -0.66 -1.26 4.92
CA MET A 86 0.75 -0.96 5.17
C MET A 86 1.04 0.46 4.69
N ILE A 87 1.75 1.24 5.50
CA ILE A 87 2.16 2.60 5.13
C ILE A 87 3.64 2.59 4.78
N ILE A 88 3.95 3.03 3.57
CA ILE A 88 5.33 3.30 3.14
C ILE A 88 5.57 4.79 3.33
N ARG A 89 6.58 5.13 4.11
CA ARG A 89 6.95 6.52 4.40
C ARG A 89 8.45 6.66 4.21
N GLU A 90 8.86 7.64 3.42
CA GLU A 90 10.28 7.95 3.20
C GLU A 90 11.10 6.71 2.82
N GLY A 91 10.54 5.87 1.96
CA GLY A 91 11.24 4.70 1.45
C GLY A 91 11.29 3.52 2.41
N GLN A 92 10.54 3.54 3.52
CA GLN A 92 10.52 2.46 4.50
C GLN A 92 9.12 1.88 4.68
N VAL A 93 9.05 0.63 5.08
CA VAL A 93 7.81 0.07 5.65
C VAL A 93 7.67 0.69 7.04
N TYR A 94 6.85 1.73 7.16
CA TYR A 94 6.74 2.49 8.38
C TYR A 94 5.77 1.87 9.39
N ALA A 95 4.62 1.40 8.91
CA ALA A 95 3.60 0.80 9.77
C ALA A 95 2.79 -0.22 8.98
N ALA A 96 2.11 -1.10 9.69
CA ALA A 96 1.22 -2.09 9.09
C ALA A 96 0.00 -2.33 10.00
N GLY A 97 -1.01 -3.01 9.46
CA GLY A 97 -2.26 -3.25 10.18
C GLY A 97 -3.06 -1.98 10.41
N CYS A 98 -2.86 -0.94 9.60
CA CYS A 98 -3.53 0.34 9.77
C CYS A 98 -4.94 0.33 9.20
N ILE A 99 -5.84 1.07 9.85
CA ILE A 99 -7.24 1.20 9.43
C ILE A 99 -7.36 2.42 8.52
N LEU A 100 -7.78 2.20 7.27
CA LEU A 100 -7.98 3.26 6.29
C LEU A 100 -9.46 3.62 6.19
N PRO A 101 -9.79 4.88 5.83
CA PRO A 101 -11.17 5.25 5.60
C PRO A 101 -11.71 4.53 4.36
N LEU A 102 -12.94 4.05 4.44
CA LEU A 102 -13.62 3.45 3.30
C LEU A 102 -14.28 4.56 2.47
N THR A 103 -14.37 4.33 1.16
CA THR A 103 -15.06 5.28 0.29
C THR A 103 -16.54 5.39 0.70
N SER A 104 -17.06 6.62 0.67
CA SER A 104 -18.48 6.89 0.87
C SER A 104 -19.24 6.99 -0.45
N ASN A 105 -18.58 6.80 -1.57
CA ASN A 105 -19.19 6.90 -2.89
C ASN A 105 -20.13 5.73 -3.14
N GLU A 106 -21.42 5.99 -3.21
CA GLU A 106 -22.45 4.98 -3.43
C GLU A 106 -22.45 4.41 -4.84
N ASN A 107 -21.78 5.08 -5.78
CA ASN A 107 -21.66 4.61 -7.17
C ASN A 107 -20.56 3.59 -7.38
N VAL A 108 -19.80 3.28 -6.33
CA VAL A 108 -18.78 2.24 -6.40
C VAL A 108 -19.45 0.88 -6.51
N SER A 109 -18.94 0.04 -7.41
CA SER A 109 -19.47 -1.29 -7.63
C SER A 109 -19.57 -2.11 -6.33
N ALA A 110 -20.70 -2.74 -6.11
CA ALA A 110 -20.91 -3.62 -4.97
C ALA A 110 -19.99 -4.85 -5.01
N GLU A 111 -19.41 -5.15 -6.15
CA GLU A 111 -18.47 -6.27 -6.33
C GLU A 111 -17.11 -5.99 -5.74
N LEU A 112 -16.77 -4.71 -5.49
CA LEU A 112 -15.48 -4.36 -4.91
C LEU A 112 -15.43 -4.74 -3.43
N GLY A 113 -14.35 -5.39 -3.03
CA GLY A 113 -14.11 -5.78 -1.65
C GLY A 113 -13.65 -4.62 -0.78
N THR A 114 -13.46 -4.91 0.50
CA THR A 114 -13.07 -3.91 1.51
C THR A 114 -11.75 -3.23 1.18
N ARG A 115 -10.76 -3.97 0.68
CA ARG A 115 -9.45 -3.40 0.32
C ARG A 115 -9.57 -2.36 -0.79
N HIS A 116 -10.38 -2.62 -1.80
CA HIS A 116 -10.59 -1.66 -2.88
C HIS A 116 -11.32 -0.41 -2.39
N ARG A 117 -12.31 -0.59 -1.51
CA ARG A 117 -13.04 0.54 -0.89
C ARG A 117 -12.12 1.38 -0.01
N ALA A 118 -11.20 0.74 0.70
CA ALA A 118 -10.21 1.43 1.51
C ALA A 118 -9.22 2.22 0.63
N ALA A 119 -8.79 1.64 -0.48
CA ALA A 119 -7.91 2.33 -1.43
C ALA A 119 -8.57 3.58 -2.00
N LEU A 120 -9.84 3.47 -2.40
CA LEU A 120 -10.60 4.62 -2.89
C LEU A 120 -10.78 5.67 -1.81
N GLY A 121 -11.14 5.26 -0.59
CA GLY A 121 -11.29 6.19 0.54
C GLY A 121 -9.99 6.94 0.83
N MET A 122 -8.87 6.25 0.78
CA MET A 122 -7.56 6.87 0.99
C MET A 122 -7.24 7.87 -0.12
N SER A 123 -7.50 7.52 -1.38
CA SER A 123 -7.25 8.39 -2.52
C SER A 123 -8.14 9.63 -2.52
N GLU A 124 -9.34 9.53 -1.98
CA GLU A 124 -10.27 10.65 -1.84
C GLU A 124 -9.83 11.64 -0.75
N ASN A 125 -9.10 11.17 0.25
CA ASN A 125 -8.76 11.95 1.44
C ASN A 125 -7.28 12.38 1.50
N SER A 126 -6.47 12.00 0.53
CA SER A 126 -5.03 12.31 0.55
C SER A 126 -4.44 12.28 -0.87
N ASP A 127 -3.18 12.65 -0.97
CA ASP A 127 -2.39 12.51 -2.21
C ASP A 127 -1.62 11.19 -2.26
N ALA A 128 -1.90 10.27 -1.37
CA ALA A 128 -1.23 8.98 -1.31
C ALA A 128 -1.52 8.13 -2.55
N VAL A 129 -0.56 7.30 -2.91
CA VAL A 129 -0.74 6.28 -3.96
C VAL A 129 -0.98 4.95 -3.26
N VAL A 130 -2.05 4.25 -3.65
CA VAL A 130 -2.45 3.02 -2.99
C VAL A 130 -2.40 1.85 -3.98
N VAL A 131 -1.77 0.77 -3.56
CA VAL A 131 -1.66 -0.46 -4.34
C VAL A 131 -2.50 -1.54 -3.65
N VAL A 132 -3.35 -2.19 -4.43
CA VAL A 132 -4.24 -3.25 -3.94
C VAL A 132 -3.94 -4.54 -4.69
N VAL A 133 -3.79 -5.64 -3.95
CA VAL A 133 -3.80 -6.98 -4.53
C VAL A 133 -5.09 -7.66 -4.09
N SER A 134 -5.90 -8.11 -5.06
CA SER A 134 -7.14 -8.82 -4.76
C SER A 134 -6.85 -10.26 -4.37
N GLU A 135 -7.37 -10.70 -3.22
CA GLU A 135 -7.25 -12.10 -2.84
C GLU A 135 -8.14 -13.02 -3.67
N GLU A 136 -9.22 -12.48 -4.24
CA GLU A 136 -10.14 -13.26 -5.06
C GLU A 136 -9.60 -13.53 -6.46
N THR A 137 -9.06 -12.50 -7.11
CA THR A 137 -8.64 -12.59 -8.52
C THR A 137 -7.13 -12.56 -8.70
N GLY A 138 -6.37 -12.09 -7.72
CA GLY A 138 -4.95 -11.82 -7.84
C GLY A 138 -4.65 -10.54 -8.63
N GLN A 139 -5.67 -9.81 -9.05
CA GLN A 139 -5.48 -8.58 -9.83
C GLN A 139 -4.86 -7.49 -8.97
N ILE A 140 -3.89 -6.78 -9.57
CA ILE A 140 -3.22 -5.65 -8.94
C ILE A 140 -3.81 -4.36 -9.48
N SER A 141 -4.22 -3.46 -8.57
CA SER A 141 -4.82 -2.18 -8.91
C SER A 141 -4.12 -1.03 -8.19
N ILE A 142 -4.19 0.16 -8.77
CA ILE A 142 -3.60 1.38 -8.19
C ILE A 142 -4.69 2.45 -8.09
N ALA A 143 -4.72 3.10 -6.94
CA ALA A 143 -5.62 4.24 -6.71
C ALA A 143 -4.83 5.50 -6.33
#